data_1f802d3d2535b306ab2cb24c7e0e25ac
#
_entry.id   1f802d3d2535b306ab2cb24c7e0e25ac
#
_cell.length_a   1.000
_cell.length_b   1.000
_cell.length_c   1.000
_cell.angle_alpha   90.00
_cell.angle_beta   90.00
_cell.angle_gamma   90.00
#
_symmetry.space_group_name_H-M   'P 1'
#
loop_
_entity.id
_entity.type
_entity.pdbx_description
1 polymer ?
#
loop_
_entity_poly.entity_id
_entity_poly.type
_entity_poly.pdbx_seq_one_letter_code
_entity_poly.pdbx_strand_id
1 'polypeptide(L)'
;MEVRKSVSVLMFLFFTLIGARGQNVALKTNLLYDATLTVNAGLEFGLAPRWSFDLSGNYNGWTVNDHKWKHWLVQPEARYWFCDRFAGHFVGLHLLGGEYNFGNIENSLNFLGTDFSDLTDHRHQGWYAGAGIAYGYSWILGRHWNLELELGAGYVYTRYDVFNCAGCGRKIEEDKPHHYVGPTKAAVNLVYEF
;
A
#
# COMPACT_ATOMS: atom_id res chain seq x y z
N MET A 1 -1.59 -32.40 -9.81
CA MET A 1 -0.62 -32.76 -8.77
C MET A 1 0.77 -32.15 -9.02
N GLU A 2 1.15 -31.91 -10.25
CA GLU A 2 2.43 -31.29 -10.66
C GLU A 2 2.55 -29.80 -10.29
N VAL A 3 1.51 -28.98 -10.51
CA VAL A 3 1.53 -27.53 -10.23
C VAL A 3 1.79 -27.23 -8.75
N ARG A 4 1.22 -28.00 -7.82
CA ARG A 4 1.47 -27.85 -6.37
C ARG A 4 2.93 -28.11 -6.01
N LYS A 5 3.56 -29.09 -6.66
CA LYS A 5 4.99 -29.40 -6.42
C LYS A 5 5.88 -28.29 -6.98
N SER A 6 5.58 -27.77 -8.15
CA SER A 6 6.33 -26.66 -8.74
C SER A 6 6.24 -25.39 -7.92
N VAL A 7 5.06 -25.04 -7.38
CA VAL A 7 4.87 -23.90 -6.49
C VAL A 7 5.63 -24.07 -5.18
N SER A 8 5.60 -25.28 -4.59
CA SER A 8 6.35 -25.55 -3.35
C SER A 8 7.86 -25.49 -3.56
N VAL A 9 8.37 -25.97 -4.69
CA VAL A 9 9.80 -25.89 -5.03
C VAL A 9 10.22 -24.44 -5.29
N LEU A 10 9.40 -23.66 -6.00
CA LEU A 10 9.66 -22.23 -6.22
C LEU A 10 9.68 -21.46 -4.89
N MET A 11 8.73 -21.74 -4.01
CA MET A 11 8.64 -21.12 -2.68
C MET A 11 9.84 -21.54 -1.80
N PHE A 12 10.28 -22.80 -1.85
CA PHE A 12 11.46 -23.27 -1.13
C PHE A 12 12.76 -22.65 -1.67
N LEU A 13 12.91 -22.55 -3.01
CA LEU A 13 14.02 -21.85 -3.65
C LEU A 13 14.03 -20.36 -3.30
N PHE A 14 12.89 -19.71 -3.22
CA PHE A 14 12.76 -18.32 -2.81
C PHE A 14 13.22 -18.12 -1.36
N PHE A 15 12.81 -19.00 -0.43
CA PHE A 15 13.25 -18.97 0.96
C PHE A 15 14.75 -19.30 1.15
N THR A 16 15.33 -20.17 0.34
CA THR A 16 16.77 -20.49 0.42
C THR A 16 17.64 -19.35 -0.12
N LEU A 17 17.16 -18.59 -1.10
CA LEU A 17 17.85 -17.40 -1.60
C LEU A 17 17.85 -16.25 -0.59
N ILE A 18 16.79 -16.11 0.21
CA ILE A 18 16.71 -15.13 1.30
C ILE A 18 17.69 -15.50 2.45
N GLY A 19 17.81 -16.78 2.78
CA GLY A 19 18.68 -17.26 3.88
C GLY A 19 20.19 -17.10 3.64
N ALA A 20 20.61 -16.87 2.39
CA ALA A 20 22.05 -16.82 2.05
C ALA A 20 22.70 -15.41 2.26
N ARG A 21 21.89 -14.34 2.50
CA ARG A 21 22.40 -12.99 2.74
C ARG A 21 21.49 -12.23 3.71
N GLY A 22 21.44 -12.67 4.97
CA GLY A 22 20.54 -12.09 5.99
C GLY A 22 20.65 -10.59 6.23
N GLN A 23 21.71 -9.92 5.78
CA GLN A 23 21.91 -8.47 5.94
C GLN A 23 21.23 -7.61 4.86
N ASN A 24 20.33 -8.15 4.06
CA ASN A 24 19.75 -7.48 2.90
C ASN A 24 18.23 -7.52 2.86
N VAL A 25 17.58 -7.88 3.95
CA VAL A 25 16.11 -7.98 4.02
C VAL A 25 15.62 -7.22 5.24
N ALA A 26 14.57 -6.43 5.05
CA ALA A 26 13.86 -5.76 6.13
C ALA A 26 12.37 -6.08 6.09
N LEU A 27 11.77 -6.28 7.25
CA LEU A 27 10.33 -6.40 7.46
C LEU A 27 9.79 -5.06 7.96
N LYS A 28 8.62 -4.65 7.47
CA LYS A 28 8.03 -3.36 7.79
C LYS A 28 6.58 -3.49 8.20
N THR A 29 6.14 -2.60 9.08
CA THR A 29 4.72 -2.29 9.31
C THR A 29 4.52 -0.78 9.25
N ASN A 30 3.41 -0.35 8.65
CA ASN A 30 3.03 1.06 8.58
C ASN A 30 2.08 1.39 9.74
N LEU A 31 2.57 2.16 10.70
CA LEU A 31 1.83 2.55 11.90
C LEU A 31 0.56 3.36 11.60
N LEU A 32 0.48 4.05 10.46
CA LEU A 32 -0.74 4.75 10.05
C LEU A 32 -1.86 3.77 9.69
N TYR A 33 -1.52 2.65 9.05
CA TYR A 33 -2.49 1.57 8.79
C TYR A 33 -2.87 0.85 10.07
N ASP A 34 -1.91 0.60 10.96
CA ASP A 34 -2.18 -0.04 12.26
C ASP A 34 -3.15 0.81 13.09
N ALA A 35 -3.00 2.15 13.07
CA ALA A 35 -3.90 3.08 13.75
C ALA A 35 -5.34 3.04 13.20
N THR A 36 -5.54 2.64 11.94
CA THR A 36 -6.85 2.46 11.31
C THR A 36 -7.33 1.01 11.32
N LEU A 37 -6.71 0.15 12.13
CA LEU A 37 -6.98 -1.29 12.22
C LEU A 37 -6.87 -2.00 10.84
N THR A 38 -6.01 -1.50 9.97
CA THR A 38 -5.73 -2.09 8.67
C THR A 38 -4.49 -2.98 8.78
N VAL A 39 -4.66 -4.28 8.59
CA VAL A 39 -3.52 -5.22 8.59
C VAL A 39 -2.60 -4.87 7.43
N ASN A 40 -1.31 -4.74 7.71
CA ASN A 40 -0.33 -4.40 6.70
C ASN A 40 1.02 -5.08 6.97
N ALA A 41 1.78 -5.28 5.91
CA ALA A 41 3.16 -5.75 5.98
C ALA A 41 3.93 -5.31 4.74
N GLY A 42 5.21 -5.06 4.90
CA GLY A 42 6.14 -4.78 3.81
C GLY A 42 7.41 -5.61 3.96
N LEU A 43 7.97 -6.02 2.83
CA LEU A 43 9.27 -6.69 2.73
C LEU A 43 10.16 -5.87 1.81
N GLU A 44 11.31 -5.45 2.30
CA GLU A 44 12.29 -4.74 1.50
C GLU A 44 13.55 -5.58 1.31
N PHE A 45 14.00 -5.65 0.06
CA PHE A 45 15.16 -6.41 -0.37
C PHE A 45 16.25 -5.47 -0.86
N GLY A 46 17.42 -5.53 -0.26
CA GLY A 46 18.59 -4.83 -0.75
C GLY A 46 19.15 -5.49 -2.01
N LEU A 47 19.11 -4.77 -3.13
CA LEU A 47 19.57 -5.25 -4.42
C LEU A 47 21.03 -4.87 -4.70
N ALA A 48 21.43 -3.67 -4.25
CA ALA A 48 22.77 -3.11 -4.42
C ALA A 48 23.08 -2.17 -3.24
N PRO A 49 24.30 -1.60 -3.11
CA PRO A 49 24.67 -0.74 -1.99
C PRO A 49 23.71 0.45 -1.76
N ARG A 50 23.10 0.97 -2.84
CA ARG A 50 22.18 2.11 -2.80
C ARG A 50 20.81 1.82 -3.40
N TRP A 51 20.51 0.55 -3.71
CA TRP A 51 19.24 0.17 -4.32
C TRP A 51 18.55 -0.88 -3.49
N SER A 52 17.27 -0.70 -3.27
CA SER A 52 16.40 -1.71 -2.68
C SER A 52 15.08 -1.80 -3.45
N PHE A 53 14.39 -2.89 -3.22
CA PHE A 53 13.04 -3.12 -3.72
C PHE A 53 12.13 -3.41 -2.53
N ASP A 54 11.12 -2.58 -2.34
CA ASP A 54 10.08 -2.74 -1.32
C ASP A 54 8.82 -3.31 -1.94
N LEU A 55 8.21 -4.27 -1.28
CA LEU A 55 6.90 -4.80 -1.62
C LEU A 55 6.02 -4.71 -0.37
N SER A 56 5.11 -3.78 -0.36
CA SER A 56 4.17 -3.59 0.73
C SER A 56 2.74 -3.92 0.31
N GLY A 57 1.95 -4.37 1.27
CA GLY A 57 0.55 -4.67 1.09
C GLY A 57 -0.25 -4.39 2.35
N ASN A 58 -1.53 -4.07 2.15
CA ASN A 58 -2.47 -3.90 3.25
C ASN A 58 -3.84 -4.51 2.92
N TYR A 59 -4.57 -4.81 3.97
CA TYR A 59 -5.90 -5.38 3.87
C TYR A 59 -6.77 -4.91 5.04
N ASN A 60 -7.94 -4.39 4.69
CA ASN A 60 -9.01 -4.09 5.63
C ASN A 60 -10.32 -4.72 5.11
N GLY A 61 -10.82 -5.72 5.79
CA GLY A 61 -12.00 -6.49 5.37
C GLY A 61 -13.24 -6.29 6.24
N TRP A 62 -13.16 -5.42 7.26
CA TRP A 62 -14.23 -5.27 8.26
C TRP A 62 -15.07 -4.03 8.07
N THR A 63 -16.21 -4.04 8.75
CA THR A 63 -17.12 -2.91 8.86
C THR A 63 -17.17 -2.52 10.34
N VAL A 64 -16.99 -1.26 10.66
CA VAL A 64 -17.03 -0.74 12.04
C VAL A 64 -18.15 0.29 12.12
N ASN A 65 -19.11 0.09 13.04
CA ASN A 65 -20.24 1.01 13.25
C ASN A 65 -20.99 1.40 11.97
N ASP A 66 -21.30 0.40 11.11
CA ASP A 66 -21.93 0.56 9.79
C ASP A 66 -21.10 1.33 8.74
N HIS A 67 -19.93 1.81 9.08
CA HIS A 67 -19.00 2.37 8.13
C HIS A 67 -18.24 1.25 7.39
N LYS A 68 -18.41 1.18 6.08
CA LYS A 68 -17.67 0.24 5.23
C LYS A 68 -16.36 0.89 4.79
N TRP A 69 -15.24 0.34 5.26
CA TRP A 69 -13.90 0.77 4.91
C TRP A 69 -13.08 -0.42 4.40
N LYS A 70 -13.65 -1.15 3.43
CA LYS A 70 -13.00 -2.36 2.94
C LYS A 70 -12.10 -2.03 1.77
N HIS A 71 -10.85 -2.43 1.86
CA HIS A 71 -9.88 -2.26 0.78
C HIS A 71 -8.74 -3.26 0.91
N TRP A 72 -8.07 -3.48 -0.18
CA TRP A 72 -6.73 -4.03 -0.21
C TRP A 72 -5.87 -3.23 -1.19
N LEU A 73 -4.59 -3.20 -0.93
CA LEU A 73 -3.61 -2.49 -1.73
C LEU A 73 -2.30 -3.28 -1.75
N VAL A 74 -1.66 -3.33 -2.92
CA VAL A 74 -0.28 -3.79 -3.08
C VAL A 74 0.52 -2.67 -3.75
N GLN A 75 1.69 -2.37 -3.17
CA GLN A 75 2.59 -1.32 -3.65
C GLN A 75 4.02 -1.86 -3.78
N PRO A 76 4.46 -2.30 -4.97
CA PRO A 76 5.87 -2.50 -5.26
C PRO A 76 6.57 -1.15 -5.50
N GLU A 77 7.78 -1.00 -4.96
CA GLU A 77 8.57 0.21 -5.07
C GLU A 77 10.06 -0.08 -5.26
N ALA A 78 10.67 0.59 -6.22
CA ALA A 78 12.13 0.63 -6.37
C ALA A 78 12.66 1.89 -5.69
N ARG A 79 13.63 1.74 -4.78
CA ARG A 79 14.20 2.79 -3.95
C ARG A 79 15.66 3.03 -4.26
N TYR A 80 16.02 4.29 -4.33
CA TYR A 80 17.40 4.74 -4.40
C TYR A 80 17.77 5.53 -3.14
N TRP A 81 18.80 5.09 -2.43
CA TRP A 81 19.32 5.66 -1.20
C TRP A 81 20.48 6.60 -1.49
N PHE A 82 20.46 7.79 -0.90
CA PHE A 82 21.53 8.79 -1.14
C PHE A 82 22.83 8.42 -0.43
N CYS A 83 22.75 7.72 0.69
CA CYS A 83 23.88 7.18 1.43
C CYS A 83 23.89 5.66 1.34
N ASP A 84 23.81 4.98 2.48
CA ASP A 84 23.71 3.53 2.52
C ASP A 84 22.22 3.11 2.51
N ARG A 85 21.94 1.90 2.00
CA ARG A 85 20.57 1.41 2.00
C ARG A 85 20.06 1.24 3.43
N PHE A 86 18.76 1.39 3.61
CA PHE A 86 18.02 1.41 4.87
C PHE A 86 18.39 2.56 5.82
N ALA A 87 19.23 3.50 5.42
CA ALA A 87 19.66 4.61 6.25
C ALA A 87 19.61 5.96 5.53
N GLY A 88 19.04 6.97 6.19
CA GLY A 88 18.97 8.33 5.68
C GLY A 88 17.94 8.55 4.60
N HIS A 89 18.22 9.43 3.68
CA HIS A 89 17.31 9.87 2.63
C HIS A 89 17.21 8.86 1.49
N PHE A 90 16.00 8.68 0.94
CA PHE A 90 15.78 7.92 -0.27
C PHE A 90 14.69 8.54 -1.15
N VAL A 91 14.70 8.19 -2.41
CA VAL A 91 13.63 8.41 -3.37
C VAL A 91 13.13 7.07 -3.88
N GLY A 92 11.82 6.97 -4.08
CA GLY A 92 11.16 5.78 -4.56
C GLY A 92 10.37 6.03 -5.84
N LEU A 93 10.32 5.02 -6.70
CA LEU A 93 9.36 4.92 -7.78
C LEU A 93 8.43 3.75 -7.46
N HIS A 94 7.15 4.03 -7.22
CA HIS A 94 6.19 3.01 -6.84
C HIS A 94 5.07 2.83 -7.86
N LEU A 95 4.61 1.61 -7.96
CA LEU A 95 3.32 1.27 -8.53
C LEU A 95 2.35 0.98 -7.40
N LEU A 96 1.08 1.06 -7.69
CA LEU A 96 0.03 0.70 -6.75
C LEU A 96 -1.15 0.07 -7.48
N GLY A 97 -1.81 -0.87 -6.81
CA GLY A 97 -3.01 -1.51 -7.33
C GLY A 97 -3.82 -2.15 -6.20
N GLY A 98 -5.12 -2.08 -6.33
CA GLY A 98 -6.02 -2.60 -5.32
C GLY A 98 -7.49 -2.46 -5.66
N GLU A 99 -8.32 -2.83 -4.69
CA GLU A 99 -9.77 -2.66 -4.76
C GLU A 99 -10.27 -2.01 -3.48
N TYR A 100 -11.38 -1.31 -3.60
CA TYR A 100 -12.03 -0.66 -2.48
C TYR A 100 -13.55 -0.83 -2.52
N ASN A 101 -14.15 -0.78 -1.35
CA ASN A 101 -15.59 -0.77 -1.15
C ASN A 101 -15.89 0.15 0.04
N PHE A 102 -16.13 1.40 -0.27
CA PHE A 102 -16.38 2.46 0.70
C PHE A 102 -17.84 2.87 0.69
N GLY A 103 -18.41 3.07 1.87
CA GLY A 103 -19.80 3.53 2.00
C GLY A 103 -20.15 3.90 3.43
N ASN A 104 -21.08 4.83 3.58
CA ASN A 104 -21.51 5.40 4.86
C ASN A 104 -20.34 6.04 5.64
N ILE A 105 -19.52 6.82 4.91
CA ILE A 105 -18.40 7.55 5.50
C ILE A 105 -18.78 9.02 5.54
N GLU A 106 -19.07 9.54 6.74
CA GLU A 106 -19.32 10.95 6.94
C GLU A 106 -18.03 11.74 6.68
N ASN A 107 -17.92 12.28 5.50
CA ASN A 107 -16.77 13.08 5.10
C ASN A 107 -17.20 14.21 4.17
N SER A 108 -16.79 15.43 4.50
CA SER A 108 -17.02 16.62 3.71
C SER A 108 -15.74 17.12 3.02
N LEU A 109 -14.75 16.25 2.82
CA LEU A 109 -13.47 16.62 2.24
C LEU A 109 -13.58 16.67 0.71
N ASN A 110 -13.26 17.83 0.17
CA ASN A 110 -12.94 18.00 -1.24
C ASN A 110 -11.43 18.19 -1.34
N PHE A 111 -10.72 17.20 -1.87
CA PHE A 111 -9.27 17.20 -1.89
C PHE A 111 -8.76 16.97 -3.31
N LEU A 112 -7.95 17.93 -3.80
CA LEU A 112 -7.32 17.88 -5.12
C LEU A 112 -8.30 17.59 -6.28
N GLY A 113 -9.51 18.17 -6.22
CA GLY A 113 -10.51 18.04 -7.27
C GLY A 113 -11.34 16.76 -7.21
N THR A 114 -11.14 15.93 -6.19
CA THR A 114 -11.98 14.77 -5.90
C THR A 114 -12.92 15.10 -4.75
N ASP A 115 -14.23 15.02 -5.01
CA ASP A 115 -15.27 15.22 -4.00
C ASP A 115 -15.56 13.87 -3.31
N PHE A 116 -15.24 13.80 -2.02
CA PHE A 116 -15.47 12.61 -1.18
C PHE A 116 -16.80 12.69 -0.40
N SER A 117 -17.57 13.76 -0.54
CA SER A 117 -18.83 13.95 0.19
C SER A 117 -19.90 12.94 -0.24
N ASP A 118 -19.85 12.47 -1.49
CA ASP A 118 -20.78 11.48 -2.05
C ASP A 118 -20.68 10.10 -1.38
N LEU A 119 -19.58 9.82 -0.65
CA LEU A 119 -19.39 8.59 0.14
C LEU A 119 -20.28 8.51 1.38
N THR A 120 -20.91 9.62 1.78
CA THR A 120 -21.85 9.66 2.91
C THR A 120 -23.14 8.92 2.57
N ASP A 121 -23.70 9.20 1.39
CA ASP A 121 -25.01 8.70 0.98
C ASP A 121 -24.92 7.46 0.08
N HIS A 122 -23.83 7.32 -0.67
CA HIS A 122 -23.62 6.28 -1.67
C HIS A 122 -22.46 5.34 -1.32
N ARG A 123 -22.53 4.11 -1.84
CA ARG A 123 -21.43 3.16 -1.75
C ARG A 123 -20.66 3.11 -3.07
N HIS A 124 -19.37 3.31 -3.00
CA HIS A 124 -18.46 3.20 -4.13
C HIS A 124 -17.65 1.92 -4.02
N GLN A 125 -17.70 1.12 -5.06
CA GLN A 125 -16.92 -0.12 -5.15
C GLN A 125 -16.18 -0.15 -6.48
N GLY A 126 -14.87 -0.35 -6.44
CA GLY A 126 -14.08 -0.36 -7.65
C GLY A 126 -12.66 -0.86 -7.43
N TRP A 127 -11.92 -0.85 -8.53
CA TRP A 127 -10.48 -1.11 -8.53
C TRP A 127 -9.72 0.14 -8.93
N TYR A 128 -8.47 0.18 -8.55
CA TYR A 128 -7.56 1.26 -8.92
C TYR A 128 -6.16 0.74 -9.22
N ALA A 129 -5.47 1.43 -10.12
CA ALA A 129 -4.07 1.21 -10.42
C ALA A 129 -3.38 2.55 -10.69
N GLY A 130 -2.12 2.66 -10.33
CA GLY A 130 -1.40 3.91 -10.47
C GLY A 130 0.09 3.77 -10.33
N ALA A 131 0.76 4.90 -10.48
CA ALA A 131 2.20 5.04 -10.29
C ALA A 131 2.52 6.39 -9.67
N GLY A 132 3.61 6.45 -8.93
CA GLY A 132 4.04 7.69 -8.29
C GLY A 132 5.50 7.66 -7.90
N ILE A 133 5.95 8.82 -7.42
CA ILE A 133 7.27 9.01 -6.83
C ILE A 133 7.10 9.26 -5.34
N ALA A 134 8.04 8.76 -4.55
CA ALA A 134 8.07 8.96 -3.12
C ALA A 134 9.42 9.53 -2.68
N TYR A 135 9.41 10.19 -1.55
CA TYR A 135 10.59 10.63 -0.84
C TYR A 135 10.45 10.25 0.62
N GLY A 136 11.50 9.74 1.21
CA GLY A 136 11.49 9.34 2.60
C GLY A 136 12.83 9.50 3.29
N TYR A 137 12.76 9.29 4.59
CA TYR A 137 13.92 9.29 5.48
C TYR A 137 13.80 8.15 6.48
N SER A 138 14.88 7.42 6.66
CA SER A 138 15.00 6.32 7.63
C SER A 138 15.97 6.69 8.74
N TRP A 139 15.47 6.70 9.99
CA TRP A 139 16.27 6.90 11.22
C TRP A 139 16.65 5.55 11.80
N ILE A 140 17.94 5.34 12.00
CA ILE A 140 18.46 4.17 12.70
C ILE A 140 18.17 4.34 14.19
N LEU A 141 17.29 3.52 14.76
CA LEU A 141 16.97 3.52 16.19
C LEU A 141 17.88 2.57 16.99
N GLY A 142 18.43 1.57 16.32
CA GLY A 142 19.26 0.57 16.96
C GLY A 142 19.85 -0.41 15.98
N ARG A 143 20.26 -1.57 16.45
CA ARG A 143 21.02 -2.56 15.68
C ARG A 143 20.19 -3.21 14.55
N HIS A 144 18.89 -3.32 14.75
CA HIS A 144 17.96 -3.99 13.83
C HIS A 144 16.68 -3.17 13.59
N TRP A 145 16.53 -2.02 14.23
CA TRP A 145 15.31 -1.24 14.19
C TRP A 145 15.53 0.12 13.58
N ASN A 146 14.68 0.46 12.62
CA ASN A 146 14.61 1.79 12.02
C ASN A 146 13.18 2.31 12.11
N LEU A 147 13.07 3.63 12.14
CA LEU A 147 11.83 4.36 11.91
C LEU A 147 11.94 5.05 10.56
N GLU A 148 10.95 4.90 9.72
CA GLU A 148 10.95 5.47 8.38
C GLU A 148 9.72 6.35 8.18
N LEU A 149 9.92 7.55 7.67
CA LEU A 149 8.85 8.44 7.20
C LEU A 149 8.93 8.52 5.69
N GLU A 150 7.78 8.35 5.03
CA GLU A 150 7.69 8.38 3.58
C GLU A 150 6.42 9.09 3.11
N LEU A 151 6.57 9.96 2.11
CA LEU A 151 5.48 10.63 1.42
C LEU A 151 5.66 10.48 -0.08
N GLY A 152 4.58 10.17 -0.78
CA GLY A 152 4.59 10.00 -2.22
C GLY A 152 3.40 10.65 -2.89
N ALA A 153 3.59 11.07 -4.13
CA ALA A 153 2.57 11.63 -4.99
C ALA A 153 2.63 10.97 -6.37
N GLY A 154 1.50 10.90 -7.03
CA GLY A 154 1.43 10.22 -8.30
C GLY A 154 0.08 10.35 -8.98
N TYR A 155 -0.11 9.50 -9.96
CA TYR A 155 -1.33 9.39 -10.75
C TYR A 155 -2.00 8.04 -10.48
N VAL A 156 -3.31 8.07 -10.28
CA VAL A 156 -4.15 6.89 -10.10
C VAL A 156 -5.31 6.92 -11.07
N TYR A 157 -5.50 5.82 -11.76
CA TYR A 157 -6.69 5.53 -12.54
C TYR A 157 -7.58 4.57 -11.77
N THR A 158 -8.87 4.89 -11.65
CA THR A 158 -9.85 4.03 -10.98
C THR A 158 -11.10 3.86 -11.84
N ARG A 159 -11.72 2.70 -11.73
CA ARG A 159 -13.05 2.42 -12.24
C ARG A 159 -13.92 1.91 -11.12
N TYR A 160 -15.11 2.46 -10.99
CA TYR A 160 -15.98 2.14 -9.89
C TYR A 160 -17.47 2.15 -10.27
N ASP A 161 -18.22 1.39 -9.49
CA ASP A 161 -19.67 1.36 -9.49
C ASP A 161 -20.22 2.15 -8.31
N VAL A 162 -21.35 2.83 -8.51
CA VAL A 162 -22.06 3.57 -7.47
C VAL A 162 -23.34 2.84 -7.12
N PHE A 163 -23.58 2.66 -5.82
CA PHE A 163 -24.77 2.02 -5.28
C PHE A 163 -25.56 3.00 -4.42
N ASN A 164 -26.88 2.90 -4.44
CA ASN A 164 -27.83 3.85 -3.83
C ASN A 164 -27.72 3.97 -2.29
N CYS A 165 -27.10 3.02 -1.61
CA CYS A 165 -26.84 3.10 -0.17
C CYS A 165 -25.72 2.14 0.24
N ALA A 166 -25.19 2.31 1.45
CA ALA A 166 -24.10 1.50 1.98
C ALA A 166 -24.43 0.00 2.07
N GLY A 167 -25.68 -0.36 2.34
CA GLY A 167 -26.14 -1.73 2.56
C GLY A 167 -26.98 -2.32 1.43
N CYS A 168 -27.53 -1.51 0.51
CA CYS A 168 -28.42 -1.96 -0.54
C CYS A 168 -27.65 -2.40 -1.80
N GLY A 169 -28.26 -3.31 -2.57
CA GLY A 169 -27.64 -3.94 -3.74
C GLY A 169 -27.91 -3.25 -5.07
N ARG A 170 -28.75 -2.19 -5.14
CA ARG A 170 -29.12 -1.56 -6.39
C ARG A 170 -27.99 -0.64 -6.88
N LYS A 171 -27.40 -0.99 -8.02
CA LYS A 171 -26.41 -0.17 -8.74
C LYS A 171 -27.13 1.00 -9.41
N ILE A 172 -26.62 2.22 -9.24
CA ILE A 172 -27.14 3.44 -9.87
C ILE A 172 -26.29 3.79 -11.10
N GLU A 173 -24.98 3.64 -10.98
CA GLU A 173 -24.03 3.94 -12.03
C GLU A 173 -23.03 2.79 -12.14
N GLU A 174 -22.58 2.51 -13.35
CA GLU A 174 -21.72 1.37 -13.66
C GLU A 174 -20.45 1.84 -14.38
N ASP A 175 -19.32 1.29 -13.93
CA ASP A 175 -18.03 1.37 -14.62
C ASP A 175 -17.55 2.82 -14.91
N LYS A 176 -17.71 3.72 -13.93
CA LYS A 176 -17.26 5.11 -14.06
C LYS A 176 -15.74 5.20 -14.01
N PRO A 177 -15.09 5.79 -15.01
CA PRO A 177 -13.66 6.08 -14.94
C PRO A 177 -13.41 7.36 -14.14
N HIS A 178 -12.37 7.38 -13.30
CA HIS A 178 -11.89 8.58 -12.63
C HIS A 178 -10.37 8.64 -12.62
N HIS A 179 -9.84 9.84 -12.78
CA HIS A 179 -8.42 10.15 -12.80
C HIS A 179 -8.07 11.00 -11.59
N TYR A 180 -7.12 10.56 -10.82
CA TYR A 180 -6.66 11.25 -9.63
C TYR A 180 -5.18 11.57 -9.74
N VAL A 181 -4.80 12.80 -9.40
CA VAL A 181 -3.41 13.22 -9.24
C VAL A 181 -3.25 13.82 -7.85
N GLY A 182 -2.37 13.25 -7.04
CA GLY A 182 -2.19 13.70 -5.67
C GLY A 182 -1.36 12.74 -4.84
N PRO A 183 -1.45 12.80 -3.50
CA PRO A 183 -0.78 11.86 -2.60
C PRO A 183 -1.20 10.42 -2.88
N THR A 184 -0.22 9.56 -3.12
CA THR A 184 -0.41 8.13 -3.39
C THR A 184 0.24 7.22 -2.35
N LYS A 185 1.06 7.80 -1.49
CA LYS A 185 1.73 7.08 -0.40
C LYS A 185 1.93 8.00 0.80
N ALA A 186 1.60 7.51 1.98
CA ALA A 186 1.96 8.10 3.26
C ALA A 186 2.26 6.96 4.23
N ALA A 187 3.47 6.96 4.80
CA ALA A 187 3.88 5.90 5.70
C ALA A 187 4.74 6.42 6.84
N VAL A 188 4.46 5.89 8.02
CA VAL A 188 5.36 5.89 9.16
C VAL A 188 5.66 4.43 9.46
N ASN A 189 6.77 3.94 8.94
CA ASN A 189 7.11 2.52 9.04
C ASN A 189 8.01 2.25 10.23
N LEU A 190 7.66 1.22 11.01
CA LEU A 190 8.60 0.54 11.88
C LEU A 190 9.25 -0.59 11.07
N VAL A 191 10.57 -0.57 11.00
CA VAL A 191 11.36 -1.44 10.14
C VAL A 191 12.26 -2.31 11.00
N TYR A 192 12.27 -3.62 10.71
CA TYR A 192 13.19 -4.58 11.31
C TYR A 192 14.12 -5.16 10.26
N GLU A 193 15.42 -4.95 10.40
CA GLU A 193 16.49 -5.48 9.54
C GLU A 193 17.05 -6.79 10.11
N PHE A 194 17.19 -7.79 9.26
CA PHE A 194 17.72 -9.12 9.62
C PHE A 194 19.23 -9.20 9.56
#